data_7c63bfb392febf019a1666f5875f1a48
#
_entry.id   7c63bfb392febf019a1666f5875f1a48
#
_cell.length_a   1.000
_cell.length_b   1.000
_cell.length_c   1.000
_cell.angle_alpha   90.00
_cell.angle_beta   90.00
_cell.angle_gamma   90.00
#
_symmetry.space_group_name_H-M   'P 1'
#
loop_
_entity.id
_entity.type
_entity.pdbx_description
1 polymer ?
#
loop_
_entity_poly.entity_id
_entity_poly.type
_entity_poly.pdbx_seq_one_letter_code
_entity_poly.pdbx_strand_id
1 'polypeptide(L)'
;VGDSIDFDIGLINDHDSNVHAFDPTPYSVDWIEHQNIPSKLVFHPWAVSSKDGSMKMMQRVNKTGKISDVMWTEVTNDSISEETIEVPVYSMPSIMRMLNHSSIALLKIDVEGTEYEIIENILHHNILPQQILVEFHHRFDGKTLKLTQDALKNLQNSGYKIFSISETGREVGFIRLNQLYCN
;
A
#
# COMPACT_ATOMS: atom_id res chain seq x y z
N VAL A 1 -4.61 -6.29 -2.26
CA VAL A 1 -5.24 -7.10 -3.34
C VAL A 1 -6.68 -7.40 -3.00
N GLY A 2 -6.94 -7.95 -1.82
CA GLY A 2 -8.30 -8.32 -1.45
C GLY A 2 -8.88 -9.37 -2.41
N ASP A 3 -10.01 -9.07 -3.04
CA ASP A 3 -10.76 -9.93 -3.96
C ASP A 3 -10.87 -9.35 -5.38
N SER A 4 -10.01 -8.39 -5.75
CA SER A 4 -9.97 -7.80 -7.09
C SER A 4 -8.55 -7.41 -7.50
N ILE A 5 -8.25 -7.68 -8.77
CA ILE A 5 -7.04 -7.24 -9.48
C ILE A 5 -7.40 -6.44 -10.74
N ASP A 6 -8.59 -5.86 -10.80
CA ASP A 6 -9.06 -5.15 -12.00
C ASP A 6 -8.18 -3.94 -12.32
N PHE A 7 -7.72 -3.23 -11.30
CA PHE A 7 -6.78 -2.12 -11.46
C PHE A 7 -5.43 -2.59 -12.05
N ASP A 8 -4.91 -3.71 -11.55
CA ASP A 8 -3.65 -4.30 -12.00
C ASP A 8 -3.75 -4.78 -13.45
N ILE A 9 -4.87 -5.44 -13.80
CA ILE A 9 -5.18 -5.88 -15.15
C ILE A 9 -5.31 -4.67 -16.09
N GLY A 10 -5.96 -3.59 -15.65
CA GLY A 10 -6.05 -2.34 -16.41
C GLY A 10 -4.66 -1.76 -16.73
N LEU A 11 -3.76 -1.68 -15.75
CA LEU A 11 -2.37 -1.23 -15.97
C LEU A 11 -1.60 -2.09 -16.97
N ILE A 12 -1.81 -3.41 -16.93
CA ILE A 12 -1.16 -4.33 -17.87
C ILE A 12 -1.71 -4.13 -19.29
N ASN A 13 -3.03 -4.06 -19.44
CA ASN A 13 -3.67 -3.97 -20.75
C ASN A 13 -3.45 -2.62 -21.43
N ASP A 14 -3.56 -1.53 -20.66
CA ASP A 14 -3.53 -0.17 -21.24
C ASP A 14 -2.11 0.38 -21.39
N HIS A 15 -1.18 -0.06 -20.52
CA HIS A 15 0.16 0.50 -20.44
C HIS A 15 1.29 -0.53 -20.61
N ASP A 16 0.96 -1.78 -20.88
CA ASP A 16 1.93 -2.88 -21.02
C ASP A 16 2.88 -3.03 -19.81
N SER A 17 2.40 -2.67 -18.61
CA SER A 17 3.18 -2.58 -17.38
C SER A 17 3.45 -3.96 -16.78
N ASN A 18 4.61 -4.12 -16.11
CA ASN A 18 4.80 -5.21 -15.16
C ASN A 18 4.28 -4.74 -13.80
N VAL A 19 3.47 -5.57 -13.15
CA VAL A 19 2.83 -5.26 -11.88
C VAL A 19 3.31 -6.22 -10.80
N HIS A 20 3.70 -5.69 -9.66
CA HIS A 20 3.99 -6.45 -8.44
C HIS A 20 2.94 -6.10 -7.39
N ALA A 21 2.13 -7.08 -7.01
CA ALA A 21 1.08 -6.95 -6.02
C ALA A 21 1.52 -7.59 -4.71
N PHE A 22 1.27 -6.91 -3.58
CA PHE A 22 1.71 -7.33 -2.25
C PHE A 22 0.51 -7.43 -1.33
N ASP A 23 0.24 -8.61 -0.79
CA ASP A 23 -0.81 -8.82 0.20
C ASP A 23 -0.53 -10.12 0.97
N PRO A 24 -0.25 -10.06 2.29
CA PRO A 24 0.09 -11.23 3.08
C PRO A 24 -1.12 -11.98 3.62
N THR A 25 -2.35 -11.46 3.41
CA THR A 25 -3.53 -12.01 4.05
C THR A 25 -3.90 -13.38 3.48
N PRO A 26 -4.29 -14.35 4.33
CA PRO A 26 -4.65 -15.70 3.87
C PRO A 26 -5.76 -15.68 2.82
N TYR A 27 -6.71 -14.76 2.97
CA TYR A 27 -7.80 -14.61 2.01
C TYR A 27 -7.28 -14.22 0.62
N SER A 28 -6.41 -13.21 0.52
CA SER A 28 -5.86 -12.78 -0.78
C SER A 28 -4.93 -13.82 -1.39
N VAL A 29 -4.16 -14.54 -0.57
CA VAL A 29 -3.31 -15.64 -1.03
C VAL A 29 -4.16 -16.76 -1.65
N ASP A 30 -5.18 -17.24 -0.93
CA ASP A 30 -6.08 -18.27 -1.44
C ASP A 30 -6.85 -17.80 -2.68
N TRP A 31 -7.36 -16.57 -2.65
CA TRP A 31 -8.12 -16.01 -3.77
C TRP A 31 -7.28 -15.92 -5.05
N ILE A 32 -6.05 -15.41 -4.98
CA ILE A 32 -5.19 -15.22 -6.16
C ILE A 32 -4.77 -16.55 -6.80
N GLU A 33 -4.60 -17.61 -6.00
CA GLU A 33 -4.28 -18.96 -6.50
C GLU A 33 -5.38 -19.53 -7.41
N HIS A 34 -6.60 -19.06 -7.25
CA HIS A 34 -7.76 -19.49 -8.06
C HIS A 34 -8.03 -18.55 -9.26
N GLN A 35 -7.21 -17.50 -9.47
CA GLN A 35 -7.36 -16.59 -10.59
C GLN A 35 -6.47 -16.97 -11.78
N ASN A 36 -6.95 -16.65 -12.98
CA ASN A 36 -6.12 -16.70 -14.18
C ASN A 36 -5.38 -15.37 -14.35
N ILE A 37 -4.23 -15.22 -13.68
CA ILE A 37 -3.44 -14.00 -13.70
C ILE A 37 -2.51 -13.94 -14.93
N PRO A 38 -2.35 -12.77 -15.57
CA PRO A 38 -1.41 -12.59 -16.67
C PRO A 38 0.05 -12.71 -16.19
N SER A 39 0.94 -13.14 -17.06
CA SER A 39 2.37 -13.31 -16.75
C SER A 39 3.09 -12.04 -16.28
N LYS A 40 2.51 -10.86 -16.54
CA LYS A 40 3.01 -9.56 -16.10
C LYS A 40 2.58 -9.16 -14.69
N LEU A 41 1.67 -9.92 -14.05
CA LEU A 41 1.31 -9.75 -12.65
C LEU A 41 2.07 -10.78 -11.80
N VAL A 42 2.87 -10.28 -10.88
CA VAL A 42 3.58 -11.11 -9.89
C VAL A 42 3.02 -10.80 -8.52
N PHE A 43 2.42 -11.81 -7.87
CA PHE A 43 1.90 -11.67 -6.52
C PHE A 43 2.96 -12.07 -5.49
N HIS A 44 3.04 -11.30 -4.41
CA HIS A 44 3.94 -11.52 -3.29
C HIS A 44 3.13 -11.57 -1.99
N PRO A 45 3.15 -12.69 -1.24
CA PRO A 45 2.46 -12.83 0.04
C PRO A 45 3.24 -12.12 1.17
N TRP A 46 3.56 -10.85 0.98
CA TRP A 46 4.37 -10.04 1.91
C TRP A 46 3.61 -8.79 2.34
N ALA A 47 3.73 -8.42 3.61
CA ALA A 47 3.35 -7.10 4.08
C ALA A 47 4.42 -6.08 3.69
N VAL A 48 4.00 -4.84 3.48
CA VAL A 48 4.88 -3.70 3.22
C VAL A 48 4.82 -2.76 4.42
N SER A 49 5.99 -2.35 4.94
CA SER A 49 6.09 -1.42 6.05
C SER A 49 7.37 -0.58 5.96
N SER A 50 7.73 0.11 7.03
CA SER A 50 8.98 0.88 7.13
C SER A 50 10.21 0.04 7.48
N LYS A 51 10.04 -1.24 7.89
CA LYS A 51 11.11 -2.12 8.37
C LYS A 51 10.92 -3.54 7.86
N ASP A 52 12.04 -4.26 7.72
CA ASP A 52 12.04 -5.68 7.41
C ASP A 52 11.85 -6.51 8.69
N GLY A 53 11.22 -7.68 8.56
CA GLY A 53 11.01 -8.62 9.67
C GLY A 53 9.76 -9.44 9.53
N SER A 54 9.03 -9.61 10.62
CA SER A 54 7.69 -10.20 10.64
C SER A 54 6.70 -9.28 11.35
N MET A 55 5.43 -9.41 10.99
CA MET A 55 4.31 -8.66 11.55
C MET A 55 3.23 -9.63 11.98
N LYS A 56 2.68 -9.42 13.17
CA LYS A 56 1.48 -10.12 13.59
C LYS A 56 0.26 -9.36 13.10
N MET A 57 -0.62 -10.07 12.42
CA MET A 57 -1.88 -9.54 11.91
C MET A 57 -3.05 -10.29 12.51
N MET A 58 -4.18 -9.61 12.64
CA MET A 58 -5.45 -10.18 13.08
C MET A 58 -6.58 -9.73 12.15
N GLN A 59 -7.64 -10.51 12.10
CA GLN A 59 -8.87 -10.12 11.43
C GLN A 59 -9.50 -8.93 12.12
N ARG A 60 -9.97 -7.99 11.32
CA ARG A 60 -10.60 -6.78 11.83
C ARG A 60 -12.02 -7.05 12.29
N VAL A 61 -12.34 -6.58 13.48
CA VAL A 61 -13.69 -6.62 14.03
C VAL A 61 -14.37 -5.28 13.73
N ASN A 62 -15.54 -5.31 13.10
CA ASN A 62 -16.30 -4.10 12.82
C ASN A 62 -17.02 -3.57 14.09
N LYS A 63 -17.61 -2.38 13.99
CA LYS A 63 -18.31 -1.73 15.12
C LYS A 63 -19.50 -2.55 15.68
N THR A 64 -19.99 -3.55 14.97
CA THR A 64 -21.08 -4.44 15.40
C THR A 64 -20.56 -5.75 16.01
N GLY A 65 -19.24 -5.91 16.16
CA GLY A 65 -18.61 -7.12 16.68
C GLY A 65 -18.45 -8.25 15.65
N LYS A 66 -18.74 -7.99 14.36
CA LYS A 66 -18.57 -9.01 13.31
C LYS A 66 -17.12 -8.99 12.83
N ILE A 67 -16.50 -10.17 12.82
CA ILE A 67 -15.17 -10.40 12.26
C ILE A 67 -15.24 -10.29 10.71
N SER A 68 -14.27 -9.62 10.12
CA SER A 68 -14.14 -9.54 8.66
C SER A 68 -13.26 -10.66 8.15
N ASP A 69 -13.75 -11.42 7.18
CA ASP A 69 -12.96 -12.48 6.54
C ASP A 69 -11.87 -11.91 5.62
N VAL A 70 -12.04 -10.68 5.13
CA VAL A 70 -11.18 -10.03 4.13
C VAL A 70 -10.24 -9.00 4.74
N MET A 71 -10.69 -8.28 5.78
CA MET A 71 -9.92 -7.17 6.35
C MET A 71 -9.03 -7.64 7.49
N TRP A 72 -7.74 -7.41 7.36
CA TRP A 72 -6.72 -7.70 8.36
C TRP A 72 -6.00 -6.41 8.77
N THR A 73 -5.55 -6.34 10.00
CA THR A 73 -4.80 -5.20 10.52
C THR A 73 -3.66 -5.67 11.40
N GLU A 74 -2.66 -4.82 11.59
CA GLU A 74 -1.57 -5.10 12.53
C GLU A 74 -2.11 -5.23 13.97
N VAL A 75 -1.57 -6.20 14.71
CA VAL A 75 -1.89 -6.38 16.13
C VAL A 75 -1.24 -5.25 16.93
N THR A 76 -2.07 -4.48 17.66
CA THR A 76 -1.62 -3.46 18.62
C THR A 76 -1.85 -3.93 20.05
N ASN A 77 -1.34 -3.20 21.05
CA ASN A 77 -1.52 -3.53 22.46
C ASN A 77 -2.99 -3.56 22.93
N ASP A 78 -3.90 -2.93 22.17
CA ASP A 78 -5.34 -2.87 22.45
C ASP A 78 -6.15 -3.89 21.63
N SER A 79 -5.48 -4.86 21.01
CA SER A 79 -6.09 -5.86 20.13
C SER A 79 -6.92 -6.88 20.90
N ILE A 80 -8.15 -7.18 20.42
CA ILE A 80 -9.13 -8.00 21.11
C ILE A 80 -9.23 -9.43 20.52
N SER A 81 -8.62 -9.69 19.34
CA SER A 81 -8.71 -11.01 18.69
C SER A 81 -7.69 -12.00 19.24
N GLU A 82 -8.13 -13.24 19.50
CA GLU A 82 -7.27 -14.34 19.93
C GLU A 82 -6.54 -15.01 18.74
N GLU A 83 -7.07 -14.90 17.53
CA GLU A 83 -6.47 -15.48 16.34
C GLU A 83 -5.58 -14.47 15.63
N THR A 84 -4.28 -14.76 15.62
CA THR A 84 -3.28 -13.95 14.92
C THR A 84 -2.47 -14.82 13.97
N ILE A 85 -2.04 -14.21 12.87
CA ILE A 85 -1.06 -14.81 11.95
C ILE A 85 0.22 -13.99 12.00
N GLU A 86 1.34 -14.64 11.72
CA GLU A 86 2.62 -13.96 11.54
C GLU A 86 2.99 -14.00 10.05
N VAL A 87 3.27 -12.83 9.47
CA VAL A 87 3.55 -12.68 8.04
C VAL A 87 4.89 -11.99 7.84
N PRO A 88 5.61 -12.30 6.75
CA PRO A 88 6.82 -11.59 6.40
C PRO A 88 6.49 -10.14 6.02
N VAL A 89 7.31 -9.22 6.47
CA VAL A 89 7.19 -7.80 6.15
C VAL A 89 8.49 -7.26 5.60
N TYR A 90 8.40 -6.44 4.55
CA TYR A 90 9.56 -5.83 3.94
C TYR A 90 9.37 -4.33 3.72
N SER A 91 10.46 -3.60 3.86
CA SER A 91 10.53 -2.18 3.52
C SER A 91 10.68 -1.99 2.01
N MET A 92 10.24 -0.83 1.49
CA MET A 92 10.37 -0.51 0.07
C MET A 92 11.82 -0.61 -0.45
N PRO A 93 12.87 -0.14 0.28
CA PRO A 93 14.26 -0.36 -0.14
C PRO A 93 14.64 -1.83 -0.31
N SER A 94 14.16 -2.70 0.59
CA SER A 94 14.41 -4.14 0.52
C SER A 94 13.68 -4.80 -0.63
N ILE A 95 12.42 -4.45 -0.84
CA ILE A 95 11.61 -4.92 -1.98
C ILE A 95 12.29 -4.54 -3.30
N MET A 96 12.68 -3.28 -3.48
CA MET A 96 13.35 -2.83 -4.70
C MET A 96 14.65 -3.60 -4.96
N ARG A 97 15.44 -3.84 -3.91
CA ARG A 97 16.67 -4.63 -4.01
C ARG A 97 16.40 -6.09 -4.37
N MET A 98 15.44 -6.75 -3.72
CA MET A 98 15.09 -8.15 -3.98
C MET A 98 14.55 -8.37 -5.40
N LEU A 99 13.76 -7.42 -5.89
CA LEU A 99 13.16 -7.47 -7.22
C LEU A 99 14.05 -6.82 -8.31
N ASN A 100 15.24 -6.33 -7.92
CA ASN A 100 16.18 -5.63 -8.83
C ASN A 100 15.54 -4.44 -9.55
N HIS A 101 14.72 -3.67 -8.83
CA HIS A 101 14.07 -2.48 -9.37
C HIS A 101 14.93 -1.23 -9.09
N SER A 102 15.17 -0.43 -10.13
CA SER A 102 15.86 0.87 -10.03
C SER A 102 14.88 2.05 -9.91
N SER A 103 13.63 1.86 -10.31
CA SER A 103 12.59 2.90 -10.28
C SER A 103 11.20 2.27 -10.20
N ILE A 104 10.23 3.09 -9.83
CA ILE A 104 8.80 2.73 -9.76
C ILE A 104 8.03 3.78 -10.56
N ALA A 105 7.27 3.36 -11.56
CA ALA A 105 6.43 4.27 -12.32
C ALA A 105 5.19 4.68 -11.52
N LEU A 106 4.52 3.71 -10.89
CA LEU A 106 3.33 3.94 -10.08
C LEU A 106 3.40 3.07 -8.82
N LEU A 107 3.16 3.68 -7.66
CA LEU A 107 3.01 3.02 -6.37
C LEU A 107 1.59 3.25 -5.84
N LYS A 108 0.81 2.17 -5.69
CA LYS A 108 -0.49 2.21 -5.00
C LYS A 108 -0.31 1.70 -3.57
N ILE A 109 -0.81 2.46 -2.59
CA ILE A 109 -0.72 2.17 -1.16
C ILE A 109 -2.14 2.14 -0.58
N ASP A 110 -2.54 0.97 -0.11
CA ASP A 110 -3.80 0.71 0.58
C ASP A 110 -3.53 -0.41 1.59
N VAL A 111 -3.08 -0.03 2.80
CA VAL A 111 -2.45 -0.94 3.77
C VAL A 111 -3.02 -0.81 5.19
N GLU A 112 -4.26 -0.35 5.28
CA GLU A 112 -5.07 -0.37 6.51
C GLU A 112 -4.36 0.28 7.73
N GLY A 113 -3.67 1.43 7.50
CA GLY A 113 -3.14 2.29 8.57
C GLY A 113 -1.62 2.42 8.65
N THR A 114 -0.83 1.69 7.86
CA THR A 114 0.65 1.83 7.82
C THR A 114 1.16 2.68 6.65
N GLU A 115 0.27 3.29 5.88
CA GLU A 115 0.60 4.15 4.74
C GLU A 115 1.50 5.33 5.09
N TYR A 116 1.34 5.91 6.28
CA TYR A 116 2.16 7.04 6.74
C TYR A 116 3.63 6.67 6.88
N GLU A 117 3.89 5.49 7.47
CA GLU A 117 5.23 4.96 7.68
C GLU A 117 5.90 4.56 6.37
N ILE A 118 5.13 4.02 5.42
CA ILE A 118 5.62 3.68 4.08
C ILE A 118 5.99 4.97 3.33
N ILE A 119 5.15 6.00 3.37
CA ILE A 119 5.44 7.30 2.75
C ILE A 119 6.72 7.90 3.33
N GLU A 120 6.86 7.94 4.66
CA GLU A 120 8.06 8.42 5.31
C GLU A 120 9.30 7.61 4.89
N ASN A 121 9.19 6.28 4.86
CA ASN A 121 10.26 5.38 4.48
C ASN A 121 10.74 5.61 3.04
N ILE A 122 9.82 5.71 2.05
CA ILE A 122 10.21 5.95 0.66
C ILE A 122 10.86 7.32 0.47
N LEU A 123 10.36 8.35 1.15
CA LEU A 123 10.93 9.70 1.07
C LEU A 123 12.32 9.75 1.72
N HIS A 124 12.49 9.12 2.89
CA HIS A 124 13.77 9.03 3.59
C HIS A 124 14.86 8.36 2.73
N HIS A 125 14.49 7.32 1.97
CA HIS A 125 15.42 6.58 1.12
C HIS A 125 15.49 7.12 -0.32
N ASN A 126 14.90 8.29 -0.58
CA ASN A 126 14.85 8.91 -1.90
C ASN A 126 14.27 7.98 -2.99
N ILE A 127 13.33 7.10 -2.58
CA ILE A 127 12.51 6.31 -3.50
C ILE A 127 11.34 7.20 -3.90
N LEU A 128 11.35 7.65 -5.14
CA LEU A 128 10.43 8.67 -5.62
C LEU A 128 9.67 8.16 -6.85
N PRO A 129 8.61 7.35 -6.67
CA PRO A 129 7.75 6.91 -7.76
C PRO A 129 7.24 8.09 -8.59
N GLN A 130 7.02 7.89 -9.88
CA GLN A 130 6.48 8.97 -10.72
C GLN A 130 5.05 9.33 -10.32
N GLN A 131 4.26 8.32 -9.94
CA GLN A 131 2.92 8.51 -9.40
C GLN A 131 2.76 7.72 -8.09
N ILE A 132 1.97 8.26 -7.17
CA ILE A 132 1.58 7.59 -5.93
C ILE A 132 0.07 7.72 -5.78
N LEU A 133 -0.61 6.61 -5.57
CA LEU A 133 -2.02 6.54 -5.20
C LEU A 133 -2.12 6.03 -3.78
N VAL A 134 -2.75 6.77 -2.89
CA VAL A 134 -2.84 6.41 -1.47
C VAL A 134 -4.28 6.44 -1.01
N GLU A 135 -4.74 5.39 -0.30
CA GLU A 135 -5.89 5.47 0.58
C GLU A 135 -5.42 5.75 2.00
N PHE A 136 -5.90 6.86 2.60
CA PHE A 136 -5.55 7.28 3.95
C PHE A 136 -6.58 6.81 4.98
N HIS A 137 -6.10 6.16 6.04
CA HIS A 137 -6.94 5.58 7.10
C HIS A 137 -6.94 6.40 8.40
N HIS A 138 -7.01 7.73 8.29
CA HIS A 138 -7.01 8.66 9.45
C HIS A 138 -8.21 8.51 10.40
N ARG A 139 -9.18 7.64 10.08
CA ARG A 139 -10.35 7.35 10.92
C ARG A 139 -10.17 6.10 11.78
N PHE A 140 -9.02 5.41 11.64
CA PHE A 140 -8.70 4.25 12.45
C PHE A 140 -8.18 4.69 13.82
N ASP A 141 -8.36 3.81 14.83
CA ASP A 141 -7.87 4.06 16.16
C ASP A 141 -6.35 4.30 16.16
N GLY A 142 -5.92 5.34 16.87
CA GLY A 142 -4.51 5.77 16.89
C GLY A 142 -4.04 6.54 15.65
N LYS A 143 -4.83 6.61 14.57
CA LYS A 143 -4.51 7.43 13.38
C LYS A 143 -5.30 8.74 13.43
N THR A 144 -4.65 9.83 13.01
CA THR A 144 -5.24 11.16 13.10
C THR A 144 -5.20 11.88 11.77
N LEU A 145 -6.11 12.83 11.57
CA LEU A 145 -6.07 13.71 10.41
C LEU A 145 -4.73 14.47 10.30
N LYS A 146 -4.09 14.74 11.44
CA LYS A 146 -2.78 15.37 11.47
C LYS A 146 -1.70 14.53 10.74
N LEU A 147 -1.71 13.20 10.91
CA LEU A 147 -0.80 12.31 10.18
C LEU A 147 -1.00 12.43 8.67
N THR A 148 -2.27 12.45 8.21
CA THR A 148 -2.56 12.67 6.79
C THR A 148 -2.06 14.03 6.31
N GLN A 149 -2.30 15.11 7.05
CA GLN A 149 -1.81 16.44 6.70
C GLN A 149 -0.28 16.50 6.60
N ASP A 150 0.43 15.84 7.52
CA ASP A 150 1.88 15.79 7.51
C ASP A 150 2.40 14.95 6.32
N ALA A 151 1.78 13.81 6.01
CA ALA A 151 2.11 13.00 4.84
C ALA A 151 1.91 13.80 3.53
N LEU A 152 0.77 14.49 3.39
CA LEU A 152 0.51 15.37 2.24
C LEU A 152 1.59 16.45 2.09
N LYS A 153 1.96 17.11 3.18
CA LYS A 153 2.99 18.13 3.19
C LYS A 153 4.37 17.59 2.83
N ASN A 154 4.73 16.42 3.33
CA ASN A 154 6.02 15.78 3.05
C ASN A 154 6.12 15.37 1.59
N LEU A 155 5.06 14.80 1.00
CA LEU A 155 4.99 14.50 -0.43
C LEU A 155 5.11 15.78 -1.28
N GLN A 156 4.37 16.85 -0.93
CA GLN A 156 4.47 18.12 -1.65
C GLN A 156 5.87 18.73 -1.57
N ASN A 157 6.52 18.70 -0.40
CA ASN A 157 7.91 19.17 -0.24
C ASN A 157 8.90 18.33 -1.06
N SER A 158 8.58 17.08 -1.36
CA SER A 158 9.37 16.18 -2.19
C SER A 158 9.05 16.30 -3.69
N GLY A 159 8.28 17.32 -4.09
CA GLY A 159 8.00 17.66 -5.49
C GLY A 159 6.76 17.05 -6.08
N TYR A 160 5.92 16.39 -5.28
CA TYR A 160 4.65 15.85 -5.75
C TYR A 160 3.57 16.93 -5.81
N LYS A 161 2.68 16.78 -6.80
CA LYS A 161 1.44 17.55 -6.95
C LYS A 161 0.25 16.60 -6.81
N ILE A 162 -0.80 17.04 -6.13
CA ILE A 162 -2.07 16.31 -6.11
C ILE A 162 -2.75 16.51 -7.47
N PHE A 163 -3.18 15.41 -8.11
CA PHE A 163 -3.93 15.46 -9.37
C PHE A 163 -5.35 14.90 -9.23
N SER A 164 -5.61 14.10 -8.18
CA SER A 164 -6.95 13.59 -7.91
C SER A 164 -7.19 13.45 -6.40
N ILE A 165 -8.44 13.63 -6.01
CA ILE A 165 -8.95 13.34 -4.66
C ILE A 165 -10.33 12.71 -4.85
N SER A 166 -10.59 11.58 -4.19
CA SER A 166 -11.92 10.95 -4.21
C SER A 166 -12.97 11.80 -3.47
N GLU A 167 -14.24 11.50 -3.69
CA GLU A 167 -15.35 12.17 -3.02
C GLU A 167 -15.30 12.00 -1.48
N THR A 168 -14.75 10.88 -1.01
CA THR A 168 -14.56 10.62 0.43
C THR A 168 -13.40 11.39 1.03
N GLY A 169 -12.50 11.91 0.19
CA GLY A 169 -11.26 12.58 0.59
C GLY A 169 -10.19 11.62 1.13
N ARG A 170 -10.40 10.31 1.03
CA ARG A 170 -9.45 9.29 1.52
C ARG A 170 -8.43 8.88 0.47
N GLU A 171 -8.89 8.67 -0.75
CA GLU A 171 -8.02 8.28 -1.85
C GLU A 171 -7.45 9.55 -2.51
N VAL A 172 -6.13 9.66 -2.52
CA VAL A 172 -5.42 10.81 -3.08
C VAL A 172 -4.36 10.36 -4.08
N GLY A 173 -4.41 10.94 -5.26
CA GLY A 173 -3.44 10.71 -6.33
C GLY A 173 -2.40 11.84 -6.40
N PHE A 174 -1.13 11.44 -6.46
CA PHE A 174 0.02 12.33 -6.56
C PHE A 174 0.82 12.04 -7.82
N ILE A 175 1.33 13.10 -8.44
CA ILE A 175 2.24 13.02 -9.57
C ILE A 175 3.48 13.87 -9.31
N ARG A 176 4.64 13.34 -9.65
CA ARG A 176 5.90 14.05 -9.61
C ARG A 176 6.24 14.54 -11.02
N LEU A 177 6.18 15.86 -11.22
CA LEU A 177 6.56 16.44 -12.49
C LEU A 177 8.09 16.48 -12.57
N ASN A 178 8.66 15.71 -13.49
CA ASN A 178 10.08 15.84 -13.80
C ASN A 178 10.33 17.27 -14.30
N GLN A 179 11.35 17.94 -13.78
CA GLN A 179 11.75 19.32 -14.19
C GLN A 179 12.18 19.42 -15.68
N LEU A 180 12.13 18.32 -16.44
CA LEU A 180 12.53 18.26 -17.84
C LEU A 180 11.54 18.91 -18.82
N TYR A 181 10.40 19.42 -18.36
CA TYR A 181 9.40 20.08 -19.21
C TYR A 181 9.24 21.59 -18.93
N CYS A 182 10.18 22.19 -18.22
CA CYS A 182 10.25 23.65 -18.03
C CYS A 182 11.43 24.22 -18.84
N ASN A 183 11.33 24.13 -20.18
CA ASN A 183 12.12 24.92 -21.11
C ASN A 183 11.20 25.54 -22.16
#